data_68b2e3d33883ec45a0d173a1938787d6
#
_entry.id   68b2e3d33883ec45a0d173a1938787d6
#
_cell.length_a   1.000
_cell.length_b   1.000
_cell.length_c   1.000
_cell.angle_alpha   90.00
_cell.angle_beta   90.00
_cell.angle_gamma   90.00
#
_symmetry.space_group_name_H-M   'P 1'
#
loop_
_entity.id
_entity.type
_entity.pdbx_description
1 polymer ?
#
loop_
_entity_poly.entity_id
_entity_poly.type
_entity_poly.pdbx_seq_one_letter_code
_entity_poly.pdbx_strand_id
1 'polypeptide(L)'
;MTLGLMAQTQHMKFMGIPLNGTISTFQQKLVAKGCKHDVKRSKAVGVGCRTFTGTFFGEEAIIFVYYNAKTKVVYRAKACIERNSEDDIIRKYDEVKSALEEKYPDANIAKGECDGYESIGFYTVQGAIGLYVTRSDNYSYDYALHIDYSDDANDKKNENSKMNDL
;
A
#
# COMPACT_ATOMS: atom_id res chain seq x y z
N MET A 1 42.15 8.05 -0.51
CA MET A 1 41.00 7.79 0.38
C MET A 1 39.74 7.91 -0.48
N THR A 2 39.18 6.78 -0.89
CA THR A 2 37.91 6.72 -1.61
C THR A 2 36.79 6.80 -0.58
N LEU A 3 36.14 7.95 -0.49
CA LEU A 3 34.87 8.08 0.19
C LEU A 3 33.86 7.22 -0.59
N GLY A 4 33.56 6.01 -0.07
CA GLY A 4 32.49 5.21 -0.55
C GLY A 4 31.19 5.97 -0.32
N LEU A 5 30.55 6.47 -1.39
CA LEU A 5 29.17 6.90 -1.34
C LEU A 5 28.36 5.67 -0.92
N MET A 6 27.96 5.63 0.36
CA MET A 6 26.93 4.72 0.81
C MET A 6 25.68 5.12 0.03
N ALA A 7 25.31 4.32 -0.97
CA ALA A 7 24.06 4.52 -1.69
C ALA A 7 22.94 4.50 -0.66
N GLN A 8 22.30 5.65 -0.46
CA GLN A 8 21.18 5.77 0.47
C GLN A 8 20.08 4.84 0.00
N THR A 9 19.66 3.91 0.84
CA THR A 9 18.59 2.96 0.51
C THR A 9 17.34 3.75 0.13
N GLN A 10 16.92 3.64 -1.13
CA GLN A 10 15.69 4.26 -1.59
C GLN A 10 14.52 3.37 -1.16
N HIS A 11 13.53 3.99 -0.53
CA HIS A 11 12.30 3.32 -0.09
C HIS A 11 11.18 3.50 -1.11
N MET A 12 10.30 2.50 -1.19
CA MET A 12 9.04 2.62 -1.92
C MET A 12 8.23 3.78 -1.35
N LYS A 13 7.55 4.54 -2.21
CA LYS A 13 6.74 5.69 -1.81
C LYS A 13 5.26 5.42 -2.03
N PHE A 14 4.46 5.68 -1.01
CA PHE A 14 3.00 5.71 -1.07
C PHE A 14 2.52 7.16 -0.96
N MET A 15 1.75 7.64 -1.91
CA MET A 15 1.33 9.06 -2.00
C MET A 15 2.53 10.04 -1.90
N GLY A 16 3.68 9.68 -2.44
CA GLY A 16 4.92 10.46 -2.35
C GLY A 16 5.63 10.42 -0.99
N ILE A 17 5.09 9.67 -0.01
CA ILE A 17 5.68 9.48 1.32
C ILE A 17 6.48 8.17 1.33
N PRO A 18 7.78 8.17 1.64
CA PRO A 18 8.57 6.94 1.75
C PRO A 18 7.97 6.01 2.80
N LEU A 19 7.87 4.71 2.48
CA LEU A 19 7.46 3.65 3.42
C LEU A 19 8.62 3.35 4.39
N ASN A 20 8.90 4.33 5.22
CA ASN A 20 9.97 4.33 6.21
C ASN A 20 9.59 5.25 7.38
N GLY A 21 10.40 5.22 8.44
CA GLY A 21 10.11 5.98 9.65
C GLY A 21 8.96 5.38 10.46
N THR A 22 8.59 6.06 11.55
CA THR A 22 7.55 5.54 12.47
C THR A 22 6.14 5.79 11.94
N ILE A 23 5.20 4.98 12.39
CA ILE A 23 3.77 5.16 12.07
C ILE A 23 3.25 6.54 12.49
N SER A 24 3.76 7.12 13.58
CA SER A 24 3.37 8.47 14.01
C SER A 24 3.83 9.55 13.04
N THR A 25 5.07 9.48 12.57
CA THR A 25 5.61 10.41 11.55
C THR A 25 4.88 10.23 10.21
N PHE A 26 4.61 8.99 9.80
CA PHE A 26 3.87 8.69 8.58
C PHE A 26 2.44 9.24 8.63
N GLN A 27 1.75 9.09 9.77
CA GLN A 27 0.42 9.66 10.01
C GLN A 27 0.43 11.19 9.85
N GLN A 28 1.41 11.89 10.44
CA GLN A 28 1.51 13.36 10.29
C GLN A 28 1.60 13.78 8.81
N LYS A 29 2.37 13.04 8.01
CA LYS A 29 2.51 13.29 6.57
C LYS A 29 1.22 13.00 5.80
N LEU A 30 0.49 11.93 6.14
CA LEU A 30 -0.82 11.62 5.55
C LEU A 30 -1.86 12.70 5.90
N VAL A 31 -1.90 13.15 7.17
CA VAL A 31 -2.79 14.22 7.61
C VAL A 31 -2.48 15.53 6.87
N ALA A 32 -1.21 15.86 6.67
CA ALA A 32 -0.79 17.02 5.88
C ALA A 32 -1.25 16.94 4.41
N LYS A 33 -1.51 15.73 3.88
CA LYS A 33 -2.09 15.49 2.54
C LYS A 33 -3.64 15.44 2.55
N GLY A 34 -4.28 15.76 3.66
CA GLY A 34 -5.74 15.79 3.77
C GLY A 34 -6.39 14.47 4.21
N CYS A 35 -5.60 13.44 4.52
CA CYS A 35 -6.15 12.21 5.07
C CYS A 35 -6.60 12.40 6.53
N LYS A 36 -7.61 11.63 6.94
CA LYS A 36 -8.13 11.64 8.31
C LYS A 36 -7.88 10.27 8.94
N HIS A 37 -7.35 10.24 10.17
CA HIS A 37 -7.19 9.00 10.92
C HIS A 37 -8.57 8.43 11.30
N ASP A 38 -8.85 7.21 10.83
CA ASP A 38 -10.05 6.45 11.22
C ASP A 38 -9.75 5.64 12.50
N VAL A 39 -9.97 6.27 13.64
CA VAL A 39 -9.69 5.67 14.95
C VAL A 39 -10.52 4.42 15.20
N LYS A 40 -11.79 4.41 14.78
CA LYS A 40 -12.70 3.26 14.98
C LYS A 40 -12.20 2.04 14.22
N ARG A 41 -11.90 2.20 12.93
CA ARG A 41 -11.38 1.10 12.08
C ARG A 41 -9.98 0.69 12.51
N SER A 42 -9.12 1.63 12.90
CA SER A 42 -7.78 1.32 13.43
C SER A 42 -7.84 0.43 14.67
N LYS A 43 -8.80 0.65 15.56
CA LYS A 43 -9.03 -0.23 16.73
C LYS A 43 -9.53 -1.61 16.31
N ALA A 44 -10.36 -1.69 15.29
CA ALA A 44 -10.91 -2.96 14.81
C ALA A 44 -9.84 -3.84 14.11
N VAL A 45 -8.92 -3.24 13.35
CA VAL A 45 -7.82 -3.98 12.69
C VAL A 45 -6.69 -4.37 13.66
N GLY A 46 -6.57 -3.67 14.78
CA GLY A 46 -5.62 -3.99 15.85
C GLY A 46 -4.21 -3.45 15.66
N VAL A 47 -3.29 -3.95 16.49
CA VAL A 47 -1.88 -3.52 16.52
C VAL A 47 -1.17 -3.92 15.23
N GLY A 48 -0.30 -3.04 14.72
CA GLY A 48 0.46 -3.26 13.48
C GLY A 48 -0.22 -2.69 12.23
N CYS A 49 -1.42 -2.11 12.36
CA CYS A 49 -2.11 -1.43 11.27
C CYS A 49 -2.83 -0.17 11.77
N ARG A 50 -2.74 0.93 11.03
CA ARG A 50 -3.60 2.10 11.19
C ARG A 50 -4.36 2.36 9.90
N THR A 51 -5.59 2.85 10.04
CA THR A 51 -6.46 3.16 8.92
C THR A 51 -6.76 4.64 8.84
N PHE A 52 -6.91 5.11 7.62
CA PHE A 52 -7.22 6.49 7.31
C PHE A 52 -8.30 6.53 6.22
N THR A 53 -8.99 7.63 6.12
CA THR A 53 -9.82 7.98 4.95
C THR A 53 -9.17 9.15 4.23
N GLY A 54 -9.23 9.16 2.92
CA GLY A 54 -8.64 10.25 2.12
C GLY A 54 -8.88 10.07 0.64
N THR A 55 -8.22 10.88 -0.16
CA THR A 55 -8.27 10.79 -1.63
C THR A 55 -7.03 10.09 -2.14
N PHE A 56 -7.21 9.05 -2.93
CA PHE A 56 -6.15 8.36 -3.64
C PHE A 56 -6.52 8.22 -5.12
N PHE A 57 -5.63 8.63 -6.02
CA PHE A 57 -5.87 8.61 -7.46
C PHE A 57 -7.20 9.30 -7.87
N GLY A 58 -7.50 10.44 -7.21
CA GLY A 58 -8.72 11.21 -7.44
C GLY A 58 -10.01 10.64 -6.84
N GLU A 59 -9.94 9.53 -6.11
CA GLU A 59 -11.08 8.80 -5.56
C GLU A 59 -11.06 8.77 -4.03
N GLU A 60 -12.24 8.72 -3.42
CA GLU A 60 -12.32 8.40 -2.00
C GLU A 60 -11.78 6.99 -1.75
N ALA A 61 -10.88 6.87 -0.78
CA ALA A 61 -10.23 5.62 -0.45
C ALA A 61 -10.10 5.42 1.06
N ILE A 62 -10.12 4.14 1.45
CA ILE A 62 -9.67 3.70 2.77
C ILE A 62 -8.19 3.36 2.63
N ILE A 63 -7.36 3.92 3.48
CA ILE A 63 -5.92 3.72 3.47
C ILE A 63 -5.54 2.90 4.69
N PHE A 64 -4.84 1.78 4.47
CA PHE A 64 -4.28 0.93 5.50
C PHE A 64 -2.77 1.10 5.53
N VAL A 65 -2.20 1.43 6.68
CA VAL A 65 -0.75 1.58 6.88
C VAL A 65 -0.28 0.53 7.87
N TYR A 66 0.59 -0.35 7.40
CA TYR A 66 1.14 -1.46 8.19
C TYR A 66 2.52 -1.10 8.74
N TYR A 67 2.74 -1.41 10.00
CA TYR A 67 3.98 -1.11 10.71
C TYR A 67 4.37 -2.25 11.65
N ASN A 68 5.66 -2.41 11.87
CA ASN A 68 6.15 -3.38 12.85
C ASN A 68 5.69 -3.00 14.27
N ALA A 69 5.07 -3.93 14.97
CA ALA A 69 4.50 -3.68 16.31
C ALA A 69 5.54 -3.26 17.36
N LYS A 70 6.80 -3.74 17.25
CA LYS A 70 7.91 -3.43 18.16
C LYS A 70 8.61 -2.12 17.79
N THR A 71 9.10 -2.03 16.56
CA THR A 71 9.91 -0.88 16.08
C THR A 71 9.07 0.31 15.67
N LYS A 72 7.76 0.12 15.42
CA LYS A 72 6.82 1.11 14.87
C LYS A 72 7.15 1.58 13.45
N VAL A 73 8.11 0.95 12.78
CA VAL A 73 8.53 1.31 11.41
C VAL A 73 7.50 0.84 10.40
N VAL A 74 7.10 1.75 9.52
CA VAL A 74 6.18 1.49 8.40
C VAL A 74 6.90 0.71 7.31
N TYR A 75 6.25 -0.32 6.77
CA TYR A 75 6.81 -1.14 5.69
C TYR A 75 5.83 -1.36 4.52
N ARG A 76 4.54 -1.09 4.71
CA ARG A 76 3.50 -1.32 3.70
C ARG A 76 2.37 -0.33 3.85
N ALA A 77 1.77 0.10 2.73
CA ALA A 77 0.56 0.89 2.73
C ALA A 77 -0.33 0.49 1.56
N LYS A 78 -1.64 0.46 1.78
CA LYS A 78 -2.63 0.01 0.81
C LYS A 78 -3.77 1.03 0.72
N ALA A 79 -4.13 1.44 -0.49
CA ALA A 79 -5.38 2.13 -0.77
C ALA A 79 -6.44 1.13 -1.22
N CYS A 80 -7.67 1.32 -0.73
CA CYS A 80 -8.84 0.52 -1.07
C CYS A 80 -9.94 1.46 -1.58
N ILE A 81 -10.34 1.28 -2.84
CA ILE A 81 -11.41 2.04 -3.50
C ILE A 81 -12.61 1.11 -3.67
N GLU A 82 -13.74 1.48 -3.10
CA GLU A 82 -14.96 0.65 -3.06
C GLU A 82 -16.00 1.11 -4.08
N ARG A 83 -16.68 0.16 -4.75
CA ARG A 83 -17.72 0.40 -5.76
C ARG A 83 -18.82 -0.67 -5.69
N ASN A 84 -20.02 -0.30 -6.16
CA ASN A 84 -21.16 -1.21 -6.28
C ASN A 84 -21.32 -1.75 -7.71
N SER A 85 -20.64 -1.19 -8.69
CA SER A 85 -20.70 -1.58 -10.09
C SER A 85 -19.45 -2.32 -10.51
N GLU A 86 -19.59 -3.49 -11.11
CA GLU A 86 -18.49 -4.28 -11.67
C GLU A 86 -17.80 -3.53 -12.81
N ASP A 87 -18.57 -2.92 -13.70
CA ASP A 87 -18.00 -2.15 -14.81
C ASP A 87 -17.17 -0.95 -14.32
N ASP A 88 -17.65 -0.28 -13.26
CA ASP A 88 -16.93 0.85 -12.67
C ASP A 88 -15.62 0.44 -12.01
N ILE A 89 -15.60 -0.69 -11.30
CA ILE A 89 -14.37 -1.16 -10.64
C ILE A 89 -13.35 -1.66 -11.66
N ILE A 90 -13.79 -2.34 -12.73
CA ILE A 90 -12.92 -2.80 -13.82
C ILE A 90 -12.31 -1.60 -14.57
N ARG A 91 -13.15 -0.60 -14.90
CA ARG A 91 -12.66 0.63 -15.55
C ARG A 91 -11.60 1.32 -14.67
N LYS A 92 -11.84 1.41 -13.36
CA LYS A 92 -10.89 2.02 -12.43
C LYS A 92 -9.61 1.18 -12.29
N TYR A 93 -9.72 -0.14 -12.30
CA TYR A 93 -8.57 -1.04 -12.35
C TYR A 93 -7.70 -0.74 -13.58
N ASP A 94 -8.28 -0.65 -14.77
CA ASP A 94 -7.57 -0.39 -16.02
C ASP A 94 -6.91 1.01 -16.03
N GLU A 95 -7.58 2.03 -15.49
CA GLU A 95 -7.01 3.38 -15.33
C GLU A 95 -5.77 3.37 -14.42
N VAL A 96 -5.87 2.72 -13.25
CA VAL A 96 -4.75 2.64 -12.29
C VAL A 96 -3.62 1.79 -12.86
N LYS A 97 -3.92 0.67 -13.52
CA LYS A 97 -2.95 -0.19 -14.17
C LYS A 97 -2.12 0.59 -15.20
N SER A 98 -2.78 1.32 -16.11
CA SER A 98 -2.11 2.12 -17.11
C SER A 98 -1.22 3.21 -16.50
N ALA A 99 -1.68 3.86 -15.43
CA ALA A 99 -0.89 4.86 -14.71
C ALA A 99 0.34 4.25 -14.01
N LEU A 100 0.22 3.04 -13.48
CA LEU A 100 1.35 2.32 -12.87
C LEU A 100 2.36 1.86 -13.92
N GLU A 101 1.91 1.37 -15.08
CA GLU A 101 2.77 1.00 -16.21
C GLU A 101 3.58 2.20 -16.70
N GLU A 102 2.96 3.38 -16.82
CA GLU A 102 3.64 4.61 -17.19
C GLU A 102 4.65 5.08 -16.13
N LYS A 103 4.26 5.00 -14.85
CA LYS A 103 5.11 5.47 -13.73
C LYS A 103 6.29 4.55 -13.44
N TYR A 104 6.14 3.25 -13.68
CA TYR A 104 7.15 2.22 -13.40
C TYR A 104 7.48 1.39 -14.63
N PRO A 105 8.03 2.03 -15.70
CA PRO A 105 8.26 1.37 -16.99
C PRO A 105 9.28 0.22 -16.91
N ASP A 106 10.19 0.26 -15.93
CA ASP A 106 11.25 -0.73 -15.71
C ASP A 106 10.86 -1.82 -14.69
N ALA A 107 9.62 -1.81 -14.18
CA ALA A 107 9.18 -2.83 -13.23
C ALA A 107 9.04 -4.20 -13.91
N ASN A 108 9.45 -5.25 -13.22
CA ASN A 108 9.11 -6.61 -13.61
C ASN A 108 7.64 -6.86 -13.28
N ILE A 109 6.90 -7.37 -14.25
CA ILE A 109 5.46 -7.60 -14.15
C ILE A 109 5.17 -9.07 -13.89
N ALA A 110 4.34 -9.36 -12.88
CA ALA A 110 3.74 -10.67 -12.67
C ALA A 110 2.22 -10.55 -12.72
N LYS A 111 1.56 -11.45 -13.44
CA LYS A 111 0.10 -11.53 -13.54
C LYS A 111 -0.42 -12.74 -12.79
N GLY A 112 -1.60 -12.60 -12.21
CA GLY A 112 -2.31 -13.64 -11.50
C GLY A 112 -3.81 -13.39 -11.55
N GLU A 113 -4.55 -14.00 -10.64
CA GLU A 113 -5.99 -13.87 -10.50
C GLU A 113 -6.37 -13.70 -9.03
N CYS A 114 -7.37 -12.88 -8.75
CA CYS A 114 -7.97 -12.70 -7.45
C CYS A 114 -9.50 -12.56 -7.62
N ASP A 115 -10.27 -13.39 -6.95
CA ASP A 115 -11.75 -13.40 -7.01
C ASP A 115 -12.35 -13.43 -8.44
N GLY A 116 -11.64 -14.06 -9.39
CA GLY A 116 -12.05 -14.14 -10.80
C GLY A 116 -11.63 -12.93 -11.65
N TYR A 117 -10.85 -12.00 -11.11
CA TYR A 117 -10.31 -10.82 -11.81
C TYR A 117 -8.81 -10.93 -12.00
N GLU A 118 -8.28 -10.33 -13.08
CA GLU A 118 -6.83 -10.19 -13.26
C GLU A 118 -6.24 -9.46 -12.05
N SER A 119 -5.14 -9.98 -11.52
CA SER A 119 -4.27 -9.27 -10.60
C SER A 119 -2.90 -9.05 -11.23
N ILE A 120 -2.23 -7.95 -10.87
CA ILE A 120 -0.93 -7.61 -11.42
C ILE A 120 0.01 -7.11 -10.31
N GLY A 121 1.25 -7.59 -10.34
CA GLY A 121 2.33 -7.14 -9.47
C GLY A 121 3.39 -6.40 -10.27
N PHE A 122 3.78 -5.23 -9.80
CA PHE A 122 4.90 -4.43 -10.30
C PHE A 122 6.05 -4.54 -9.32
N TYR A 123 7.15 -5.16 -9.73
CA TYR A 123 8.32 -5.40 -8.88
C TYR A 123 9.45 -4.47 -9.30
N THR A 124 9.89 -3.62 -8.38
CA THR A 124 10.96 -2.65 -8.54
C THR A 124 12.12 -2.95 -7.60
N VAL A 125 13.24 -2.24 -7.73
CA VAL A 125 14.38 -2.36 -6.79
C VAL A 125 14.05 -1.86 -5.37
N GLN A 126 13.00 -1.07 -5.21
CA GLN A 126 12.59 -0.50 -3.92
C GLN A 126 11.52 -1.34 -3.21
N GLY A 127 10.77 -2.14 -3.96
CA GLY A 127 9.66 -2.92 -3.44
C GLY A 127 8.67 -3.31 -4.51
N ALA A 128 7.44 -3.60 -4.10
CA ALA A 128 6.40 -4.08 -4.99
C ALA A 128 5.10 -3.27 -4.86
N ILE A 129 4.32 -3.26 -5.94
CA ILE A 129 2.97 -2.72 -5.97
C ILE A 129 2.05 -3.82 -6.50
N GLY A 130 1.08 -4.24 -5.69
CA GLY A 130 0.02 -5.15 -6.09
C GLY A 130 -1.24 -4.37 -6.49
N LEU A 131 -1.85 -4.73 -7.60
CA LEU A 131 -3.14 -4.20 -8.05
C LEU A 131 -4.10 -5.36 -8.27
N TYR A 132 -5.21 -5.38 -7.55
CA TYR A 132 -6.20 -6.45 -7.63
C TYR A 132 -7.58 -6.00 -7.18
N VAL A 133 -8.60 -6.67 -7.68
CA VAL A 133 -10.00 -6.47 -7.30
C VAL A 133 -10.44 -7.64 -6.42
N THR A 134 -11.20 -7.34 -5.36
CA THR A 134 -11.90 -8.35 -4.56
C THR A 134 -13.40 -8.10 -4.62
N ARG A 135 -14.19 -9.17 -4.50
CA ARG A 135 -15.59 -9.08 -4.16
C ARG A 135 -15.74 -8.84 -2.67
N SER A 136 -16.71 -8.06 -2.28
CA SER A 136 -16.96 -7.76 -0.88
C SER A 136 -18.25 -8.44 -0.44
N ASP A 137 -18.20 -9.16 0.67
CA ASP A 137 -19.39 -9.66 1.37
C ASP A 137 -20.01 -8.59 2.28
N ASN A 138 -19.50 -7.35 2.18
CA ASN A 138 -19.97 -6.24 2.98
C ASN A 138 -21.20 -5.60 2.31
N TYR A 139 -22.30 -5.45 3.05
CA TYR A 139 -23.57 -4.88 2.60
C TYR A 139 -23.49 -3.45 2.04
N SER A 140 -22.33 -2.78 2.17
CA SER A 140 -22.16 -1.39 1.70
C SER A 140 -21.59 -1.29 0.29
N TYR A 141 -20.78 -2.26 -0.14
CA TYR A 141 -20.12 -2.26 -1.45
C TYR A 141 -19.89 -3.67 -1.95
N ASP A 142 -20.04 -3.87 -3.27
CA ASP A 142 -19.91 -5.19 -3.89
C ASP A 142 -18.48 -5.51 -4.33
N TYR A 143 -17.67 -4.47 -4.59
CA TYR A 143 -16.31 -4.59 -5.13
C TYR A 143 -15.33 -3.63 -4.46
N ALA A 144 -14.09 -4.06 -4.32
CA ALA A 144 -13.00 -3.25 -3.83
C ALA A 144 -11.75 -3.40 -4.71
N LEU A 145 -11.20 -2.28 -5.16
CA LEU A 145 -9.91 -2.20 -5.83
C LEU A 145 -8.82 -1.91 -4.78
N HIS A 146 -7.81 -2.75 -4.75
CA HIS A 146 -6.66 -2.63 -3.85
C HIS A 146 -5.43 -2.21 -4.63
N ILE A 147 -4.76 -1.18 -4.15
CA ILE A 147 -3.45 -0.72 -4.62
C ILE A 147 -2.50 -0.80 -3.43
N ASP A 148 -1.64 -1.81 -3.43
CA ASP A 148 -0.90 -2.28 -2.28
C ASP A 148 0.61 -2.11 -2.48
N TYR A 149 1.22 -1.21 -1.74
CA TYR A 149 2.64 -0.85 -1.82
C TYR A 149 3.41 -1.49 -0.67
N SER A 150 4.46 -2.20 -0.97
CA SER A 150 5.40 -2.74 0.03
C SER A 150 6.83 -2.28 -0.22
N ASP A 151 7.55 -2.00 0.85
CA ASP A 151 8.96 -1.60 0.83
C ASP A 151 9.84 -2.80 1.17
N ASP A 152 10.70 -3.22 0.23
CA ASP A 152 11.49 -4.45 0.37
C ASP A 152 12.40 -4.44 1.60
N ALA A 153 13.08 -3.31 1.87
CA ALA A 153 14.03 -3.23 2.97
C ALA A 153 13.33 -3.34 4.34
N ASN A 154 12.21 -2.66 4.51
CA ASN A 154 11.48 -2.63 5.78
C ASN A 154 10.58 -3.85 5.96
N ASP A 155 10.05 -4.43 4.89
CA ASP A 155 9.27 -5.67 4.94
C ASP A 155 10.15 -6.86 5.37
N LYS A 156 11.34 -7.02 4.79
CA LYS A 156 12.33 -8.02 5.22
C LYS A 156 12.74 -7.85 6.69
N LYS A 157 12.94 -6.61 7.15
CA LYS A 157 13.23 -6.34 8.57
C LYS A 157 12.06 -6.74 9.49
N ASN A 158 10.83 -6.52 9.03
CA ASN A 158 9.63 -6.92 9.76
C ASN A 158 9.50 -8.45 9.86
N GLU A 159 9.76 -9.17 8.77
CA GLU A 159 9.76 -10.64 8.75
C GLU A 159 10.85 -11.21 9.66
N ASN A 160 12.08 -10.71 9.56
CA ASN A 160 13.19 -11.14 10.43
C ASN A 160 12.90 -10.89 11.90
N SER A 161 12.21 -9.81 12.23
CA SER A 161 11.78 -9.55 13.63
C SER A 161 10.81 -10.59 14.16
N LYS A 162 9.93 -11.14 13.33
CA LYS A 162 9.01 -12.23 13.71
C LYS A 162 9.75 -13.56 13.89
N MET A 163 10.73 -13.85 13.01
CA MET A 163 11.54 -15.08 13.11
C MET A 163 12.39 -15.13 14.39
N ASN A 164 12.81 -13.98 14.91
CA ASN A 164 13.55 -13.89 16.17
C ASN A 164 12.68 -14.19 17.40
N ASP A 165 11.37 -14.32 17.25
CA ASP A 165 10.44 -14.69 18.32
C ASP A 165 10.22 -16.23 18.43
N LEU A 166 10.77 -17.02 17.48
CA LEU A 166 10.73 -18.49 17.45
C LEU A 166 11.97 -19.10 18.13
#